data_9137f0a6d249881c9883a3a4008f39e9
#
_entry.id   9137f0a6d249881c9883a3a4008f39e9
#
_cell.length_a   1.000
_cell.length_b   1.000
_cell.length_c   1.000
_cell.angle_alpha   90.00
_cell.angle_beta   90.00
_cell.angle_gamma   90.00
#
_symmetry.space_group_name_H-M   'P 1'
#
loop_
_entity.id
_entity.type
_entity.pdbx_description
1 polymer ?
#
loop_
_entity_poly.entity_id
_entity_poly.type
_entity_poly.pdbx_seq_one_letter_code
_entity_poly.pdbx_strand_id
1 'polypeptide(L)'
;MGFDYAPPKYAQVVAEIKSRIERGQYPPGSLLPSEHQLVSDFGVSRPTIVKALSALRQDGWIDTQQGRGSFVRGRPALAGAERTRPAQAVLELPEASLSGELVQAGVKLAPGYVTALLGLEPGAKAFLRQLLLGDEDGPVELASMWLPMELASGTSLASPDLLDESIRHHLQARKKIRFDHAVERISARQPTGEEAALLQVAADAPVLNVIVTAYDATARPLQVVDIVLPGDRHEIHDAYPFT
;
A
#
# COMPACT_ATOMS: atom_id res chain seq x y z
N MET A 1 -10.79 -39.29 11.75
CA MET A 1 -9.85 -39.58 10.65
C MET A 1 -9.35 -38.25 10.12
N GLY A 2 -8.16 -37.83 10.53
CA GLY A 2 -7.52 -36.61 10.02
C GLY A 2 -6.96 -36.94 8.64
N PHE A 3 -7.34 -36.18 7.62
CA PHE A 3 -6.68 -36.24 6.32
C PHE A 3 -5.32 -35.55 6.48
N ASP A 4 -4.26 -36.35 6.53
CA ASP A 4 -2.87 -35.90 6.49
C ASP A 4 -2.58 -35.46 5.04
N TYR A 5 -2.87 -34.20 4.72
CA TYR A 5 -2.66 -33.65 3.38
C TYR A 5 -1.22 -33.17 3.28
N ALA A 6 -0.35 -34.01 2.78
CA ALA A 6 1.03 -33.61 2.48
C ALA A 6 1.02 -32.46 1.44
N PRO A 7 1.68 -31.32 1.71
CA PRO A 7 1.69 -30.20 0.77
C PRO A 7 2.29 -30.59 -0.59
N PRO A 8 1.83 -29.98 -1.70
CA PRO A 8 2.35 -30.25 -3.03
C PRO A 8 3.88 -30.12 -3.08
N LYS A 9 4.56 -30.93 -3.92
CA LYS A 9 6.03 -30.95 -3.99
C LYS A 9 6.66 -29.57 -4.22
N TYR A 10 6.06 -28.72 -5.05
CA TYR A 10 6.57 -27.35 -5.26
C TYR A 10 6.50 -26.50 -3.98
N ALA A 11 5.45 -26.66 -3.16
CA ALA A 11 5.32 -25.92 -1.90
C ALA A 11 6.36 -26.38 -0.86
N GLN A 12 6.72 -27.67 -0.85
CA GLN A 12 7.82 -28.20 -0.02
C GLN A 12 9.16 -27.58 -0.44
N VAL A 13 9.42 -27.48 -1.75
CA VAL A 13 10.63 -26.81 -2.29
C VAL A 13 10.66 -25.34 -1.89
N VAL A 14 9.53 -24.62 -2.02
CA VAL A 14 9.41 -23.21 -1.59
C VAL A 14 9.77 -23.07 -0.11
N ALA A 15 9.16 -23.90 0.75
CA ALA A 15 9.39 -23.85 2.19
C ALA A 15 10.87 -24.12 2.55
N GLU A 16 11.49 -25.09 1.91
CA GLU A 16 12.91 -25.41 2.18
C GLU A 16 13.86 -24.31 1.67
N ILE A 17 13.62 -23.73 0.49
CA ILE A 17 14.44 -22.62 -0.02
C ILE A 17 14.30 -21.40 0.92
N LYS A 18 13.06 -21.04 1.36
CA LYS A 18 12.83 -19.98 2.34
C LYS A 18 13.63 -20.24 3.62
N SER A 19 13.56 -21.45 4.14
CA SER A 19 14.30 -21.85 5.35
C SER A 19 15.84 -21.76 5.17
N ARG A 20 16.37 -22.09 4.00
CA ARG A 20 17.82 -21.95 3.70
C ARG A 20 18.24 -20.50 3.62
N ILE A 21 17.39 -19.62 3.06
CA ILE A 21 17.62 -18.16 3.05
C ILE A 21 17.62 -17.61 4.47
N GLU A 22 16.64 -17.97 5.30
CA GLU A 22 16.54 -17.51 6.69
C GLU A 22 17.72 -17.98 7.57
N ARG A 23 18.23 -19.19 7.31
CA ARG A 23 19.43 -19.69 7.99
C ARG A 23 20.75 -19.15 7.43
N GLY A 24 20.68 -18.22 6.45
CA GLY A 24 21.85 -17.60 5.84
C GLY A 24 22.64 -18.49 4.87
N GLN A 25 22.14 -19.65 4.51
CA GLN A 25 22.78 -20.53 3.52
C GLN A 25 22.78 -19.91 2.12
N TYR A 26 21.76 -19.12 1.82
CA TYR A 26 21.66 -18.25 0.65
C TYR A 26 21.53 -16.80 1.12
N PRO A 27 22.63 -16.07 1.32
CA PRO A 27 22.55 -14.69 1.84
C PRO A 27 21.93 -13.73 0.83
N PRO A 28 21.31 -12.61 1.28
CA PRO A 28 20.81 -11.57 0.40
C PRO A 28 21.85 -11.10 -0.61
N GLY A 29 21.46 -10.92 -1.87
CA GLY A 29 22.33 -10.57 -2.98
C GLY A 29 23.07 -11.74 -3.63
N SER A 30 23.06 -12.94 -3.05
CA SER A 30 23.67 -14.12 -3.66
C SER A 30 22.85 -14.71 -4.78
N LEU A 31 23.51 -15.40 -5.72
CA LEU A 31 22.86 -16.14 -6.77
C LEU A 31 22.34 -17.50 -6.22
N LEU A 32 21.07 -17.81 -6.45
CA LEU A 32 20.56 -19.17 -6.19
C LEU A 32 21.19 -20.20 -7.14
N PRO A 33 21.28 -21.47 -6.71
CA PRO A 33 21.64 -22.56 -7.61
C PRO A 33 20.76 -22.58 -8.86
N SER A 34 21.32 -22.98 -10.00
CA SER A 34 20.57 -23.07 -11.25
C SER A 34 19.39 -24.06 -11.13
N GLU A 35 18.39 -23.92 -12.02
CA GLU A 35 17.25 -24.85 -12.07
C GLU A 35 17.72 -26.32 -12.11
N HIS A 36 18.76 -26.60 -12.87
CA HIS A 36 19.31 -27.96 -13.00
C HIS A 36 19.89 -28.45 -11.66
N GLN A 37 20.62 -27.61 -10.95
CA GLN A 37 21.16 -27.94 -9.63
C GLN A 37 20.03 -28.14 -8.61
N LEU A 38 19.01 -27.29 -8.61
CA LEU A 38 17.85 -27.42 -7.73
C LEU A 38 17.04 -28.70 -8.03
N VAL A 39 16.90 -29.09 -9.31
CA VAL A 39 16.30 -30.38 -9.71
C VAL A 39 17.05 -31.54 -9.07
N SER A 40 18.39 -31.51 -9.13
CA SER A 40 19.25 -32.56 -8.53
C SER A 40 19.16 -32.53 -6.99
N ASP A 41 19.22 -31.35 -6.38
CA ASP A 41 19.23 -31.20 -4.90
C ASP A 41 17.91 -31.63 -4.26
N PHE A 42 16.79 -31.29 -4.89
CA PHE A 42 15.45 -31.61 -4.36
C PHE A 42 14.86 -32.92 -4.88
N GLY A 43 15.46 -33.55 -5.89
CA GLY A 43 14.94 -34.78 -6.46
C GLY A 43 13.55 -34.66 -7.08
N VAL A 44 13.22 -33.48 -7.63
CA VAL A 44 11.91 -33.17 -8.23
C VAL A 44 12.05 -32.83 -9.72
N SER A 45 10.93 -32.81 -10.44
CA SER A 45 10.95 -32.45 -11.86
C SER A 45 11.26 -30.97 -12.09
N ARG A 46 11.83 -30.63 -13.26
CA ARG A 46 12.09 -29.24 -13.66
C ARG A 46 10.84 -28.35 -13.61
N PRO A 47 9.64 -28.75 -14.09
CA PRO A 47 8.43 -27.95 -13.94
C PRO A 47 8.08 -27.64 -12.47
N THR A 48 8.38 -28.56 -11.55
CA THR A 48 8.17 -28.34 -10.10
C THR A 48 9.10 -27.23 -9.57
N ILE A 49 10.39 -27.23 -10.00
CA ILE A 49 11.35 -26.18 -9.65
C ILE A 49 10.93 -24.83 -10.26
N VAL A 50 10.56 -24.79 -11.54
CA VAL A 50 10.10 -23.55 -12.20
C VAL A 50 8.89 -22.95 -11.46
N LYS A 51 7.93 -23.80 -11.08
CA LYS A 51 6.77 -23.38 -10.29
C LYS A 51 7.17 -22.85 -8.90
N ALA A 52 8.11 -23.51 -8.22
CA ALA A 52 8.63 -23.07 -6.93
C ALA A 52 9.37 -21.73 -7.03
N LEU A 53 10.24 -21.55 -8.03
CA LEU A 53 10.94 -20.27 -8.27
C LEU A 53 9.98 -19.14 -8.65
N SER A 54 8.93 -19.45 -9.43
CA SER A 54 7.88 -18.45 -9.73
C SER A 54 7.15 -18.00 -8.47
N ALA A 55 6.78 -18.92 -7.57
CA ALA A 55 6.17 -18.59 -6.30
C ALA A 55 7.12 -17.75 -5.41
N LEU A 56 8.39 -18.15 -5.29
CA LEU A 56 9.39 -17.39 -4.53
C LEU A 56 9.60 -15.98 -5.07
N ARG A 57 9.50 -15.79 -6.39
CA ARG A 57 9.60 -14.49 -7.03
C ARG A 57 8.35 -13.65 -6.77
N GLN A 58 7.14 -14.22 -6.88
CA GLN A 58 5.88 -13.55 -6.54
C GLN A 58 5.87 -13.12 -5.07
N ASP A 59 6.40 -13.98 -4.18
CA ASP A 59 6.51 -13.69 -2.75
C ASP A 59 7.70 -12.76 -2.42
N GLY A 60 8.48 -12.27 -3.40
CA GLY A 60 9.56 -11.31 -3.21
C GLY A 60 10.85 -11.86 -2.57
N TRP A 61 10.99 -13.19 -2.40
CA TRP A 61 12.21 -13.81 -1.84
C TRP A 61 13.39 -13.78 -2.80
N ILE A 62 13.11 -13.78 -4.10
CA ILE A 62 14.11 -13.78 -5.16
C ILE A 62 13.74 -12.80 -6.27
N ASP A 63 14.74 -12.35 -7.00
CA ASP A 63 14.62 -11.59 -8.24
C ASP A 63 15.29 -12.35 -9.38
N THR A 64 14.66 -12.38 -10.56
CA THR A 64 15.20 -13.11 -11.73
C THR A 64 15.68 -12.12 -12.77
N GLN A 65 16.98 -12.13 -13.06
CA GLN A 65 17.59 -11.34 -14.12
C GLN A 65 17.79 -12.22 -15.35
N GLN A 66 17.25 -11.81 -16.48
CA GLN A 66 17.32 -12.57 -17.73
C GLN A 66 18.79 -12.87 -18.10
N GLY A 67 19.12 -14.12 -18.32
CA GLY A 67 20.48 -14.59 -18.65
C GLY A 67 21.46 -14.62 -17.48
N ARG A 68 21.11 -14.09 -16.30
CA ARG A 68 22.02 -14.04 -15.14
C ARG A 68 21.59 -14.95 -13.97
N GLY A 69 20.33 -15.44 -13.98
CA GLY A 69 19.80 -16.32 -12.95
C GLY A 69 18.92 -15.63 -11.90
N SER A 70 18.62 -16.35 -10.81
CA SER A 70 17.77 -15.86 -9.73
C SER A 70 18.63 -15.44 -8.53
N PHE A 71 18.48 -14.18 -8.09
CA PHE A 71 19.21 -13.60 -6.97
C PHE A 71 18.32 -13.56 -5.71
N VAL A 72 18.91 -13.90 -4.57
CA VAL A 72 18.23 -13.85 -3.28
C VAL A 72 18.06 -12.39 -2.86
N ARG A 73 16.82 -11.97 -2.59
CA ARG A 73 16.54 -10.68 -1.94
C ARG A 73 16.66 -10.75 -0.42
N GLY A 74 16.60 -11.94 0.12
CA GLY A 74 16.53 -12.21 1.55
C GLY A 74 15.10 -12.56 1.96
N ARG A 75 14.88 -12.74 3.27
CA ARG A 75 13.53 -12.76 3.79
C ARG A 75 12.88 -11.46 3.35
N PRO A 76 11.81 -11.50 2.56
CA PRO A 76 11.05 -10.28 2.35
C PRO A 76 10.74 -9.75 3.75
N ALA A 77 11.13 -8.52 4.04
CA ALA A 77 10.66 -7.85 5.24
C ALA A 77 9.15 -8.02 5.20
N LEU A 78 8.64 -8.98 5.94
CA LEU A 78 7.31 -9.60 5.90
C LEU A 78 6.62 -9.27 4.57
N ALA A 79 6.55 -10.22 3.62
CA ALA A 79 6.02 -9.95 2.27
C ALA A 79 4.58 -9.45 2.41
N GLY A 80 4.42 -8.18 2.48
CA GLY A 80 3.27 -7.41 2.95
C GLY A 80 3.66 -6.12 3.67
N ALA A 81 4.89 -6.03 4.28
CA ALA A 81 5.34 -4.81 4.95
C ALA A 81 6.06 -3.82 4.02
N GLU A 82 6.37 -4.20 2.77
CA GLU A 82 6.90 -3.27 1.75
C GLU A 82 5.93 -2.97 0.60
N ARG A 83 4.73 -3.51 0.60
CA ARG A 83 3.63 -2.77 -0.02
C ARG A 83 3.26 -1.73 1.02
N THR A 84 3.84 -0.55 0.85
CA THR A 84 3.44 0.66 1.55
C THR A 84 1.92 0.62 1.63
N ARG A 85 1.34 0.52 2.85
CA ARG A 85 -0.12 0.57 2.99
C ARG A 85 -0.59 1.76 2.16
N PRO A 86 -1.67 1.69 1.38
CA PRO A 86 -2.09 2.81 0.54
C PRO A 86 -2.04 4.14 1.28
N ALA A 87 -2.51 4.14 2.52
CA ALA A 87 -2.46 5.28 3.42
C ALA A 87 -1.04 5.80 3.72
N GLN A 88 -0.07 4.91 3.88
CA GLN A 88 1.32 5.30 4.14
C GLN A 88 1.95 5.92 2.88
N ALA A 89 1.65 5.40 1.70
CA ALA A 89 2.13 5.98 0.45
C ALA A 89 1.63 7.42 0.29
N VAL A 90 0.33 7.65 0.48
CA VAL A 90 -0.28 8.99 0.37
C VAL A 90 0.26 9.97 1.44
N LEU A 91 0.59 9.48 2.65
CA LEU A 91 1.14 10.33 3.72
C LEU A 91 2.63 10.66 3.54
N GLU A 92 3.41 9.74 2.97
CA GLU A 92 4.88 9.81 2.99
C GLU A 92 5.48 10.21 1.65
N LEU A 93 4.86 9.85 0.53
CA LEU A 93 5.43 10.08 -0.79
C LEU A 93 5.00 11.43 -1.38
N PRO A 94 5.84 12.03 -2.24
CA PRO A 94 5.43 13.15 -3.08
C PRO A 94 4.25 12.77 -3.98
N GLU A 95 3.27 13.66 -4.13
CA GLU A 95 2.13 13.42 -5.04
C GLU A 95 2.61 13.15 -6.48
N ALA A 96 3.61 13.90 -6.93
CA ALA A 96 4.19 13.73 -8.27
C ALA A 96 4.86 12.36 -8.49
N SER A 97 5.16 11.60 -7.43
CA SER A 97 5.70 10.24 -7.53
C SER A 97 4.61 9.17 -7.53
N LEU A 98 3.36 9.54 -7.27
CA LEU A 98 2.21 8.65 -7.35
C LEU A 98 1.70 8.61 -8.79
N SER A 99 1.39 7.42 -9.30
CA SER A 99 0.86 7.25 -10.67
C SER A 99 -0.59 7.69 -10.74
N GLY A 100 -0.84 9.00 -10.85
CA GLY A 100 -2.20 9.52 -10.83
C GLY A 100 -2.32 10.98 -11.23
N GLU A 101 -3.54 11.49 -11.13
CA GLU A 101 -3.90 12.87 -11.45
C GLU A 101 -4.61 13.56 -10.28
N LEU A 102 -4.46 14.87 -10.19
CA LEU A 102 -5.18 15.69 -9.23
C LEU A 102 -6.61 15.94 -9.76
N VAL A 103 -7.60 15.33 -9.12
CA VAL A 103 -9.02 15.53 -9.46
C VAL A 103 -9.49 16.91 -9.03
N GLN A 104 -9.14 17.30 -7.80
CA GLN A 104 -9.48 18.61 -7.25
C GLN A 104 -8.59 19.02 -6.09
N ALA A 105 -8.40 20.34 -5.94
CA ALA A 105 -7.78 20.95 -4.76
C ALA A 105 -8.54 22.22 -4.38
N GLY A 106 -8.84 22.42 -3.10
CA GLY A 106 -9.51 23.63 -2.62
C GLY A 106 -10.40 23.43 -1.40
N VAL A 107 -11.11 24.50 -1.07
CA VAL A 107 -12.01 24.55 0.09
C VAL A 107 -13.34 23.89 -0.26
N LYS A 108 -13.74 22.89 0.50
CA LYS A 108 -15.00 22.16 0.34
C LYS A 108 -15.75 22.03 1.67
N LEU A 109 -17.05 21.81 1.59
CA LEU A 109 -17.83 21.38 2.74
C LEU A 109 -17.35 19.98 3.14
N ALA A 110 -16.85 19.84 4.35
CA ALA A 110 -16.32 18.55 4.80
C ALA A 110 -17.48 17.59 5.15
N PRO A 111 -17.39 16.32 4.76
CA PRO A 111 -18.32 15.28 5.21
C PRO A 111 -18.36 15.20 6.75
N GLY A 112 -19.50 14.79 7.31
CA GLY A 112 -19.69 14.74 8.77
C GLY A 112 -18.65 13.88 9.51
N TYR A 113 -18.22 12.76 8.91
CA TYR A 113 -17.16 11.93 9.50
C TYR A 113 -15.79 12.64 9.47
N VAL A 114 -15.50 13.45 8.45
CA VAL A 114 -14.26 14.22 8.36
C VAL A 114 -14.24 15.31 9.42
N THR A 115 -15.35 16.06 9.58
CA THR A 115 -15.44 17.09 10.63
C THR A 115 -15.27 16.48 12.01
N ALA A 116 -15.89 15.32 12.29
CA ALA A 116 -15.74 14.60 13.55
C ALA A 116 -14.30 14.15 13.81
N LEU A 117 -13.60 13.62 12.80
CA LEU A 117 -12.22 13.16 12.93
C LEU A 117 -11.21 14.31 13.06
N LEU A 118 -11.47 15.45 12.41
CA LEU A 118 -10.63 16.64 12.52
C LEU A 118 -10.96 17.52 13.75
N GLY A 119 -11.99 17.16 14.52
CA GLY A 119 -12.44 17.97 15.65
C GLY A 119 -13.03 19.33 15.22
N LEU A 120 -13.64 19.40 14.03
CA LEU A 120 -14.27 20.59 13.50
C LEU A 120 -15.77 20.58 13.81
N GLU A 121 -16.39 21.77 13.80
CA GLU A 121 -17.83 21.90 13.95
C GLU A 121 -18.59 21.20 12.81
N PRO A 122 -19.75 20.59 13.07
CA PRO A 122 -20.59 20.01 12.03
C PRO A 122 -20.91 21.04 10.93
N GLY A 123 -20.70 20.64 9.67
CA GLY A 123 -20.90 21.53 8.53
C GLY A 123 -19.75 22.51 8.27
N ALA A 124 -18.63 22.37 8.96
CA ALA A 124 -17.45 23.18 8.68
C ALA A 124 -16.87 22.88 7.29
N LYS A 125 -16.22 23.88 6.73
CA LYS A 125 -15.38 23.72 5.53
C LYS A 125 -13.99 23.26 5.94
N ALA A 126 -13.41 22.40 5.12
CA ALA A 126 -12.02 21.98 5.22
C ALA A 126 -11.35 22.09 3.85
N PHE A 127 -10.04 22.01 3.85
CA PHE A 127 -9.28 21.98 2.61
C PHE A 127 -9.17 20.52 2.12
N LEU A 128 -9.49 20.29 0.86
CA LEU A 128 -9.41 18.99 0.18
C LEU A 128 -8.35 19.02 -0.92
N ARG A 129 -7.53 18.00 -0.97
CA ARG A 129 -6.83 17.55 -2.18
C ARG A 129 -7.27 16.14 -2.48
N GLN A 130 -7.64 15.87 -3.72
CA GLN A 130 -8.14 14.57 -4.14
C GLN A 130 -7.37 14.10 -5.36
N LEU A 131 -6.78 12.91 -5.25
CA LEU A 131 -6.01 12.25 -6.30
C LEU A 131 -6.76 11.01 -6.77
N LEU A 132 -6.76 10.78 -8.07
CA LEU A 132 -7.16 9.53 -8.69
C LEU A 132 -5.89 8.83 -9.18
N LEU A 133 -5.54 7.70 -8.56
CA LEU A 133 -4.38 6.91 -8.93
C LEU A 133 -4.81 5.76 -9.84
N GLY A 134 -3.95 5.39 -10.77
CA GLY A 134 -4.24 4.36 -11.75
C GLY A 134 -3.01 3.66 -12.28
N ASP A 135 -3.23 2.60 -13.01
CA ASP A 135 -2.24 1.84 -13.77
C ASP A 135 -2.70 1.69 -15.23
N GLU A 136 -2.04 0.80 -15.99
CA GLU A 136 -2.37 0.54 -17.40
C GLU A 136 -3.80 -0.02 -17.60
N ASP A 137 -4.38 -0.61 -16.55
CA ASP A 137 -5.71 -1.23 -16.56
C ASP A 137 -6.81 -0.26 -16.08
N GLY A 138 -6.46 0.94 -15.65
CA GLY A 138 -7.40 2.02 -15.27
C GLY A 138 -7.27 2.50 -13.83
N PRO A 139 -8.29 3.22 -13.29
CA PRO A 139 -8.26 3.76 -11.94
C PRO A 139 -8.25 2.65 -10.89
N VAL A 140 -7.33 2.75 -9.92
CA VAL A 140 -7.18 1.75 -8.85
C VAL A 140 -7.38 2.32 -7.44
N GLU A 141 -7.28 3.64 -7.27
CA GLU A 141 -7.36 4.27 -5.94
C GLU A 141 -7.88 5.71 -6.07
N LEU A 142 -8.81 6.09 -5.21
CA LEU A 142 -9.24 7.48 -5.02
C LEU A 142 -8.84 7.92 -3.62
N ALA A 143 -7.86 8.82 -3.53
CA ALA A 143 -7.33 9.34 -2.27
C ALA A 143 -7.80 10.77 -2.02
N SER A 144 -8.54 11.00 -0.95
CA SER A 144 -9.05 12.31 -0.52
C SER A 144 -8.35 12.75 0.75
N MET A 145 -7.53 13.79 0.67
CA MET A 145 -6.74 14.34 1.77
C MET A 145 -7.39 15.61 2.30
N TRP A 146 -7.91 15.55 3.52
CA TRP A 146 -8.60 16.63 4.21
C TRP A 146 -7.74 17.26 5.28
N LEU A 147 -7.72 18.60 5.33
CA LEU A 147 -6.97 19.36 6.32
C LEU A 147 -7.83 20.48 6.89
N PRO A 148 -7.65 20.82 8.17
CA PRO A 148 -8.17 22.07 8.72
C PRO A 148 -7.70 23.28 7.88
N MET A 149 -8.58 24.25 7.67
CA MET A 149 -8.27 25.44 6.85
C MET A 149 -7.03 26.19 7.31
N GLU A 150 -6.80 26.26 8.61
CA GLU A 150 -5.65 26.94 9.19
C GLU A 150 -4.30 26.31 8.82
N LEU A 151 -4.28 24.99 8.56
CA LEU A 151 -3.08 24.29 8.12
C LEU A 151 -2.79 24.51 6.63
N ALA A 152 -3.83 24.58 5.81
CA ALA A 152 -3.70 24.79 4.37
C ALA A 152 -3.46 26.26 3.99
N SER A 153 -3.99 27.22 4.78
CA SER A 153 -3.88 28.65 4.49
C SER A 153 -2.44 29.14 4.44
N GLY A 154 -2.11 29.93 3.41
CA GLY A 154 -0.75 30.47 3.21
C GLY A 154 0.29 29.44 2.80
N THR A 155 -0.15 28.31 2.23
CA THR A 155 0.71 27.28 1.65
C THR A 155 0.37 27.08 0.17
N SER A 156 1.20 26.30 -0.56
CA SER A 156 0.93 25.95 -1.95
C SER A 156 0.00 24.72 -2.12
N LEU A 157 -0.66 24.27 -1.05
CA LEU A 157 -1.60 23.13 -1.14
C LEU A 157 -2.78 23.39 -2.09
N ALA A 158 -3.11 24.67 -2.37
CA ALA A 158 -4.14 25.04 -3.33
C ALA A 158 -3.66 25.03 -4.79
N SER A 159 -2.38 24.73 -5.06
CA SER A 159 -1.87 24.60 -6.43
C SER A 159 -2.67 23.55 -7.22
N PRO A 160 -3.00 23.80 -8.50
CA PRO A 160 -3.59 22.81 -9.38
C PRO A 160 -2.58 21.74 -9.81
N ASP A 161 -1.29 21.92 -9.53
CA ASP A 161 -0.25 20.96 -9.88
C ASP A 161 -0.05 19.93 -8.76
N LEU A 162 0.46 18.76 -9.12
CA LEU A 162 0.90 17.76 -8.15
C LEU A 162 2.08 18.31 -7.33
N LEU A 163 2.11 17.98 -6.04
CA LEU A 163 3.18 18.41 -5.16
C LEU A 163 4.42 17.53 -5.30
N ASP A 164 5.60 18.16 -5.38
CA ASP A 164 6.91 17.47 -5.40
C ASP A 164 7.33 16.93 -4.02
N GLU A 165 6.49 17.12 -3.01
CA GLU A 165 6.68 16.65 -1.64
C GLU A 165 5.35 16.14 -1.07
N SER A 166 5.41 15.31 -0.03
CA SER A 166 4.19 14.91 0.67
C SER A 166 3.59 16.07 1.46
N ILE A 167 2.27 16.06 1.69
CA ILE A 167 1.58 17.08 2.51
C ILE A 167 2.24 17.19 3.89
N ARG A 168 2.65 16.07 4.48
CA ARG A 168 3.37 16.03 5.76
C ARG A 168 4.66 16.83 5.72
N HIS A 169 5.52 16.60 4.73
CA HIS A 169 6.77 17.33 4.58
C HIS A 169 6.51 18.82 4.29
N HIS A 170 5.51 19.12 3.45
CA HIS A 170 5.10 20.47 3.14
C HIS A 170 4.70 21.27 4.40
N LEU A 171 3.83 20.70 5.24
CA LEU A 171 3.40 21.32 6.48
C LEU A 171 4.55 21.44 7.50
N GLN A 172 5.43 20.44 7.57
CA GLN A 172 6.61 20.51 8.44
C GLN A 172 7.57 21.63 8.01
N ALA A 173 7.81 21.79 6.71
CA ALA A 173 8.69 22.83 6.19
C ALA A 173 8.09 24.23 6.34
N ARG A 174 6.81 24.42 6.01
CA ARG A 174 6.15 25.73 5.92
C ARG A 174 5.53 26.21 7.22
N LYS A 175 4.96 25.29 8.03
CA LYS A 175 4.21 25.60 9.25
C LYS A 175 4.89 25.11 10.53
N LYS A 176 6.03 24.39 10.42
CA LYS A 176 6.74 23.76 11.54
C LYS A 176 5.88 22.73 12.30
N ILE A 177 4.85 22.18 11.65
CA ILE A 177 3.97 21.17 12.20
C ILE A 177 4.65 19.82 12.10
N ARG A 178 4.62 19.04 13.19
CA ARG A 178 5.19 17.69 13.24
C ARG A 178 4.07 16.69 13.42
N PHE A 179 4.03 15.73 12.52
CA PHE A 179 3.19 14.54 12.63
C PHE A 179 3.88 13.54 13.56
N ASP A 180 3.12 12.93 14.46
CA ASP A 180 3.63 11.98 15.45
C ASP A 180 3.18 10.55 15.12
N HIS A 181 1.87 10.34 15.05
CA HIS A 181 1.30 9.03 14.77
C HIS A 181 0.06 9.14 13.89
N ALA A 182 -0.39 8.01 13.37
CA ALA A 182 -1.63 7.90 12.62
C ALA A 182 -2.45 6.71 13.10
N VAL A 183 -3.78 6.84 13.03
CA VAL A 183 -4.74 5.77 13.30
C VAL A 183 -5.45 5.43 12.00
N GLU A 184 -5.43 4.17 11.64
CA GLU A 184 -6.05 3.64 10.43
C GLU A 184 -7.30 2.81 10.77
N ARG A 185 -8.36 3.01 10.00
CA ARG A 185 -9.58 2.19 10.04
C ARG A 185 -9.88 1.71 8.63
N ILE A 186 -10.16 0.41 8.51
CA ILE A 186 -10.48 -0.24 7.25
C ILE A 186 -11.89 -0.81 7.36
N SER A 187 -12.71 -0.53 6.35
CA SER A 187 -14.06 -1.06 6.24
C SER A 187 -14.41 -1.38 4.78
N ALA A 188 -15.42 -2.20 4.58
CA ALA A 188 -15.99 -2.44 3.27
C ALA A 188 -17.36 -1.78 3.18
N ARG A 189 -17.66 -1.15 2.04
CA ARG A 189 -18.94 -0.50 1.77
C ARG A 189 -19.23 -0.45 0.27
N GLN A 190 -20.41 -0.01 -0.11
CA GLN A 190 -20.67 0.38 -1.49
C GLN A 190 -20.05 1.76 -1.78
N PRO A 191 -19.59 2.00 -3.02
CA PRO A 191 -19.12 3.32 -3.43
C PRO A 191 -20.30 4.31 -3.48
N THR A 192 -20.00 5.59 -3.31
CA THR A 192 -20.92 6.65 -3.70
C THR A 192 -21.00 6.73 -5.23
N GLY A 193 -22.01 7.40 -5.77
CA GLY A 193 -22.12 7.58 -7.23
C GLY A 193 -20.91 8.31 -7.84
N GLU A 194 -20.32 9.27 -7.12
CA GLU A 194 -19.12 9.99 -7.56
C GLU A 194 -17.88 9.07 -7.55
N GLU A 195 -17.70 8.31 -6.48
CA GLU A 195 -16.60 7.32 -6.36
C GLU A 195 -16.70 6.24 -7.43
N ALA A 196 -17.91 5.71 -7.66
CA ALA A 196 -18.15 4.70 -8.69
C ALA A 196 -17.81 5.23 -10.10
N ALA A 197 -18.16 6.48 -10.38
CA ALA A 197 -17.85 7.12 -11.66
C ALA A 197 -16.35 7.36 -11.84
N LEU A 198 -15.65 7.87 -10.81
CA LEU A 198 -14.22 8.12 -10.86
C LEU A 198 -13.40 6.82 -10.95
N LEU A 199 -13.75 5.82 -10.15
CA LEU A 199 -13.06 4.54 -10.11
C LEU A 199 -13.49 3.58 -11.25
N GLN A 200 -14.49 3.97 -12.04
CA GLN A 200 -15.03 3.17 -13.15
C GLN A 200 -15.51 1.78 -12.69
N VAL A 201 -16.14 1.71 -11.52
CA VAL A 201 -16.72 0.48 -10.97
C VAL A 201 -18.24 0.51 -10.99
N ALA A 202 -18.86 -0.66 -10.90
CA ALA A 202 -20.32 -0.74 -10.78
C ALA A 202 -20.79 -0.14 -9.43
N ALA A 203 -21.96 0.48 -9.41
CA ALA A 203 -22.50 1.15 -8.21
C ALA A 203 -22.74 0.20 -7.02
N ASP A 204 -22.87 -1.09 -7.27
CA ASP A 204 -23.04 -2.17 -6.31
C ASP A 204 -21.74 -2.96 -6.03
N ALA A 205 -20.65 -2.63 -6.73
CA ALA A 205 -19.35 -3.28 -6.48
C ALA A 205 -18.81 -2.84 -5.11
N PRO A 206 -18.39 -3.78 -4.24
CA PRO A 206 -17.84 -3.41 -2.95
C PRO A 206 -16.49 -2.69 -3.10
N VAL A 207 -16.27 -1.68 -2.26
CA VAL A 207 -14.98 -1.01 -2.13
C VAL A 207 -14.42 -1.19 -0.73
N LEU A 208 -13.10 -1.28 -0.61
CA LEU A 208 -12.41 -1.10 0.65
C LEU A 208 -12.26 0.40 0.89
N ASN A 209 -12.67 0.85 2.07
CA ASN A 209 -12.50 2.23 2.49
C ASN A 209 -11.50 2.29 3.63
N VAL A 210 -10.37 2.94 3.39
CA VAL A 210 -9.29 3.11 4.36
C VAL A 210 -9.29 4.56 4.81
N ILE A 211 -9.62 4.80 6.07
CA ILE A 211 -9.60 6.13 6.66
C ILE A 211 -8.44 6.22 7.64
N VAL A 212 -7.54 7.16 7.40
CA VAL A 212 -6.40 7.44 8.26
C VAL A 212 -6.53 8.83 8.84
N THR A 213 -6.37 8.93 10.15
CA THR A 213 -6.26 10.22 10.84
C THR A 213 -4.85 10.35 11.40
N ALA A 214 -4.14 11.38 10.97
CA ALA A 214 -2.80 11.69 11.43
C ALA A 214 -2.85 12.77 12.51
N TYR A 215 -2.02 12.61 13.54
CA TYR A 215 -2.01 13.44 14.75
C TYR A 215 -0.62 14.01 15.04
N ASP A 216 -0.58 15.09 15.80
CA ASP A 216 0.64 15.55 16.46
C ASP A 216 0.84 14.88 17.83
N ALA A 217 1.97 15.18 18.49
CA ALA A 217 2.32 14.62 19.80
C ALA A 217 1.35 15.00 20.94
N THR A 218 0.46 15.97 20.73
CA THR A 218 -0.59 16.37 21.69
C THR A 218 -1.94 15.73 21.40
N ALA A 219 -1.97 14.75 20.47
CA ALA A 219 -3.18 14.10 19.95
C ALA A 219 -4.15 15.07 19.23
N ARG A 220 -3.66 16.20 18.71
CA ARG A 220 -4.43 17.07 17.84
C ARG A 220 -4.48 16.48 16.45
N PRO A 221 -5.67 16.31 15.84
CA PRO A 221 -5.76 15.81 14.47
C PRO A 221 -5.26 16.88 13.48
N LEU A 222 -4.41 16.44 12.55
CA LEU A 222 -3.79 17.31 11.55
C LEU A 222 -4.33 17.06 10.14
N GLN A 223 -4.61 15.79 9.82
CA GLN A 223 -5.02 15.37 8.49
C GLN A 223 -5.91 14.14 8.58
N VAL A 224 -6.93 14.09 7.73
CA VAL A 224 -7.67 12.87 7.43
C VAL A 224 -7.40 12.50 5.98
N VAL A 225 -7.00 11.26 5.75
CA VAL A 225 -6.89 10.66 4.42
C VAL A 225 -8.00 9.62 4.30
N ASP A 226 -8.83 9.76 3.29
CA ASP A 226 -9.90 8.80 2.96
C ASP A 226 -9.57 8.20 1.60
N ILE A 227 -9.28 6.91 1.61
CA ILE A 227 -8.88 6.15 0.42
C ILE A 227 -9.97 5.15 0.09
N VAL A 228 -10.39 5.14 -1.16
CA VAL A 228 -11.37 4.22 -1.70
C VAL A 228 -10.70 3.35 -2.75
N LEU A 229 -10.77 2.03 -2.53
CA LEU A 229 -10.10 1.01 -3.33
C LEU A 229 -11.16 0.05 -3.89
N PRO A 230 -11.21 -0.21 -5.20
CA PRO A 230 -12.04 -1.27 -5.77
C PRO A 230 -11.73 -2.62 -5.12
N GLY A 231 -12.76 -3.29 -4.57
CA GLY A 231 -12.57 -4.51 -3.79
C GLY A 231 -12.12 -5.73 -4.61
N ASP A 232 -12.34 -5.73 -5.90
CA ASP A 232 -11.90 -6.75 -6.84
C ASP A 232 -10.43 -6.63 -7.28
N ARG A 233 -9.81 -5.47 -6.99
CA ARG A 233 -8.41 -5.16 -7.36
C ARG A 233 -7.47 -5.06 -6.16
N HIS A 234 -8.01 -5.06 -4.93
CA HIS A 234 -7.22 -4.80 -3.73
C HIS A 234 -7.44 -5.83 -2.65
N GLU A 235 -6.32 -6.25 -2.06
CA GLU A 235 -6.26 -7.04 -0.84
C GLU A 235 -5.33 -6.34 0.16
N ILE A 236 -5.75 -6.29 1.42
CA ILE A 236 -4.91 -5.75 2.49
C ILE A 236 -4.33 -6.92 3.27
N HIS A 237 -3.01 -7.05 3.22
CA HIS A 237 -2.28 -8.07 3.95
C HIS A 237 -1.61 -7.44 5.16
N ASP A 238 -1.85 -8.01 6.34
CA ASP A 238 -1.12 -7.70 7.57
C ASP A 238 -0.43 -8.96 8.08
N ALA A 239 0.80 -8.81 8.55
CA ALA A 239 1.59 -9.92 9.04
C ALA A 239 2.14 -9.59 10.43
N TYR A 240 1.92 -10.49 11.38
CA TYR A 240 2.40 -10.34 12.76
C TYR A 240 3.09 -11.62 13.22
N PRO A 241 4.17 -11.52 14.02
CA PRO A 241 4.82 -12.69 14.60
C PRO A 241 3.95 -13.31 15.69
N PHE A 242 3.97 -14.64 15.79
CA PHE A 242 3.52 -15.31 17.01
C PHE A 242 4.64 -15.26 18.05
N THR A 243 4.32 -14.83 19.26
CA THR A 243 5.23 -14.84 20.44
C THR A 243 5.16 -16.17 21.17
#